data_7f8400211e217f0970f7d25eba2774b8
#
_entry.id   7f8400211e217f0970f7d25eba2774b8
#
_cell.length_a   1.000
_cell.length_b   1.000
_cell.length_c   1.000
_cell.angle_alpha   90.00
_cell.angle_beta   90.00
_cell.angle_gamma   90.00
#
_symmetry.space_group_name_H-M   'P 1'
#
loop_
_entity.id
_entity.type
_entity.pdbx_description
1 polymer ?
#
loop_
_entity_poly.entity_id
_entity_poly.type
_entity_poly.pdbx_seq_one_letter_code
_entity_poly.pdbx_strand_id
1 'polypeptide(L)'
;MASPATTHTEVRRPLDALRYDIAGPPALTRVVADHLRRLGARPGDGDSEGITLGGGGFAGVTARTAWGVSGSGIEDEATAQAATGVMAVHGRRHGAPRGLGVDYLATATGVLTVQGLLAGLVGQARGGPSSTCVSTSADRTGLLTVSQYLAAAGADEPEVVELAAGGPPFSSADGVLFELETLDPGAWAGFWRALDAPAGAIRAGWRPFQFRYATACAPFPVDLHEVTRLHGWERIRQAAGPSGAEVCRLRTLGERAAEDDGADPWTLTALGPGAVAARAGAPTTGSPLSRSPLSGGRLSGSPLSARPLSGLTVLEAGRRIQAPLAAHLLGLLGARVIRIEPPGGDPLRGMPPACDGTSARWLALNRGKEAVEIDIKSSADRRRLRELAAEADVFLHNWAPGKAGELELDAEHLSAVNPALVYAYTGGWADRIADAPMGTDFMVQARTGVGEAVHPAGEPPVPSLMTLLDLLGGLHGTEAILAGLLLRERTGRGVRVDSSLLGAADTLLAPALHRVRQGLDPRPAAGFRHPLRTSDGWIAPSDASAAAATAYDVRGMCTEDALDQLRSHGLTATAVTTDLSALRHDPRLSGSISRDAHGAPAVPDPWSFA
;
A
#
# COMPACT_ATOMS: atom_id res chain seq x y z
N MET A 1 -11.71 -16.12 -54.74
CA MET A 1 -12.26 -15.88 -53.42
C MET A 1 -11.10 -15.48 -52.49
N ALA A 2 -11.01 -14.21 -52.17
CA ALA A 2 -9.98 -13.71 -51.25
C ALA A 2 -10.43 -13.97 -49.81
N SER A 3 -9.59 -14.67 -49.04
CA SER A 3 -9.78 -14.79 -47.58
C SER A 3 -9.87 -13.42 -46.93
N PRO A 4 -10.79 -13.20 -45.98
CA PRO A 4 -10.83 -11.96 -45.25
C PRO A 4 -9.57 -11.82 -44.42
N ALA A 5 -8.83 -10.73 -44.61
CA ALA A 5 -7.71 -10.34 -43.78
C ALA A 5 -8.22 -10.14 -42.36
N THR A 6 -7.77 -11.00 -41.44
CA THR A 6 -7.98 -10.83 -40.01
C THR A 6 -7.19 -9.59 -39.59
N THR A 7 -7.87 -8.48 -39.41
CA THR A 7 -7.29 -7.27 -38.80
C THR A 7 -6.89 -7.62 -37.38
N HIS A 8 -5.63 -7.96 -37.15
CA HIS A 8 -5.05 -8.02 -35.83
C HIS A 8 -5.09 -6.61 -35.26
N THR A 9 -6.06 -6.32 -34.38
CA THR A 9 -6.08 -5.09 -33.59
C THR A 9 -4.84 -5.10 -32.73
N GLU A 10 -3.94 -4.13 -32.93
CA GLU A 10 -2.72 -3.99 -32.14
C GLU A 10 -3.09 -3.83 -30.65
N VAL A 11 -2.62 -4.73 -29.80
CA VAL A 11 -2.86 -4.67 -28.34
C VAL A 11 -2.01 -3.55 -27.75
N ARG A 12 -2.64 -2.49 -27.26
CA ARG A 12 -1.98 -1.32 -26.67
C ARG A 12 -2.08 -1.29 -25.15
N ARG A 13 -3.16 -1.84 -24.60
CA ARG A 13 -3.41 -1.93 -23.14
C ARG A 13 -3.59 -3.39 -22.74
N PRO A 14 -3.28 -3.73 -21.48
CA PRO A 14 -3.33 -5.12 -21.00
C PRO A 14 -4.67 -5.81 -21.22
N LEU A 15 -5.79 -5.08 -21.07
CA LEU A 15 -7.15 -5.61 -21.17
C LEU A 15 -7.90 -5.22 -22.44
N ASP A 16 -7.20 -4.75 -23.49
CA ASP A 16 -7.84 -4.49 -24.78
C ASP A 16 -8.58 -5.74 -25.29
N ALA A 17 -9.78 -5.53 -25.83
CA ALA A 17 -10.72 -6.55 -26.29
C ALA A 17 -11.34 -7.45 -25.19
N LEU A 18 -11.08 -7.21 -23.90
CA LEU A 18 -11.79 -7.85 -22.80
C LEU A 18 -13.04 -7.04 -22.41
N ARG A 19 -14.02 -7.75 -21.87
CA ARG A 19 -15.24 -7.17 -21.28
C ARG A 19 -15.34 -7.57 -19.81
N TYR A 20 -15.99 -6.72 -19.01
CA TYR A 20 -16.25 -7.00 -17.62
C TYR A 20 -17.71 -6.71 -17.25
N ASP A 21 -18.28 -7.55 -16.38
CA ASP A 21 -19.53 -7.29 -15.67
C ASP A 21 -19.23 -7.23 -14.18
N ILE A 22 -19.94 -6.37 -13.44
CA ILE A 22 -19.66 -6.10 -12.03
C ILE A 22 -20.97 -6.14 -11.23
N ALA A 23 -20.99 -7.04 -10.22
CA ALA A 23 -21.95 -7.02 -9.13
C ALA A 23 -21.22 -7.14 -7.80
N GLY A 24 -21.77 -6.55 -6.74
CA GLY A 24 -21.20 -6.56 -5.39
C GLY A 24 -21.38 -5.22 -4.67
N PRO A 25 -20.88 -5.07 -3.45
CA PRO A 25 -20.98 -3.83 -2.69
C PRO A 25 -20.36 -2.64 -3.45
N PRO A 26 -21.11 -1.55 -3.73
CA PRO A 26 -20.64 -0.46 -4.57
C PRO A 26 -19.33 0.18 -4.12
N ALA A 27 -19.10 0.29 -2.81
CA ALA A 27 -17.86 0.85 -2.28
C ALA A 27 -16.63 -0.01 -2.65
N LEU A 28 -16.75 -1.35 -2.65
CA LEU A 28 -15.67 -2.29 -2.98
C LEU A 28 -15.46 -2.41 -4.49
N THR A 29 -16.52 -2.26 -5.30
CA THR A 29 -16.47 -2.48 -6.76
C THR A 29 -16.15 -1.23 -7.56
N ARG A 30 -16.26 -0.03 -6.98
CA ARG A 30 -15.99 1.25 -7.64
C ARG A 30 -14.57 1.31 -8.22
N VAL A 31 -13.56 0.99 -7.43
CA VAL A 31 -12.16 0.99 -7.85
C VAL A 31 -11.92 -0.10 -8.90
N VAL A 32 -12.55 -1.26 -8.76
CA VAL A 32 -12.47 -2.35 -9.74
C VAL A 32 -12.94 -1.87 -11.12
N ALA A 33 -14.12 -1.26 -11.19
CA ALA A 33 -14.67 -0.74 -12.45
C ALA A 33 -13.77 0.33 -13.09
N ASP A 34 -13.22 1.24 -12.28
CA ASP A 34 -12.34 2.30 -12.77
C ASP A 34 -11.03 1.73 -13.32
N HIS A 35 -10.36 0.87 -12.56
CA HIS A 35 -9.07 0.31 -12.95
C HIS A 35 -9.19 -0.63 -14.16
N LEU A 36 -10.21 -1.49 -14.22
CA LEU A 36 -10.44 -2.33 -15.42
C LEU A 36 -10.62 -1.49 -16.67
N ARG A 37 -11.36 -0.38 -16.60
CA ARG A 37 -11.54 0.58 -17.70
C ARG A 37 -10.22 1.23 -18.13
N ARG A 38 -9.43 1.71 -17.16
CA ARG A 38 -8.10 2.31 -17.39
C ARG A 38 -7.13 1.33 -18.04
N LEU A 39 -7.21 0.04 -17.68
CA LEU A 39 -6.41 -1.03 -18.27
C LEU A 39 -6.90 -1.48 -19.65
N GLY A 40 -8.03 -0.95 -20.16
CA GLY A 40 -8.52 -1.16 -21.53
C GLY A 40 -9.76 -2.03 -21.65
N ALA A 41 -10.26 -2.64 -20.55
CA ALA A 41 -11.48 -3.43 -20.61
C ALA A 41 -12.73 -2.54 -20.81
N ARG A 42 -13.76 -3.12 -21.43
CA ARG A 42 -15.05 -2.44 -21.65
C ARG A 42 -16.14 -3.07 -20.80
N PRO A 43 -17.15 -2.29 -20.36
CA PRO A 43 -18.34 -2.86 -19.75
C PRO A 43 -18.97 -3.91 -20.68
N GLY A 44 -19.42 -5.02 -20.11
CA GLY A 44 -20.28 -5.99 -20.74
C GLY A 44 -21.76 -5.64 -20.59
N ASP A 45 -22.63 -6.47 -21.14
CA ASP A 45 -24.08 -6.29 -21.12
C ASP A 45 -24.75 -7.39 -20.27
N GLY A 46 -23.96 -8.17 -19.49
CA GLY A 46 -24.43 -9.34 -18.72
C GLY A 46 -24.82 -9.00 -17.29
N ASP A 47 -25.79 -9.76 -16.77
CA ASP A 47 -26.07 -9.85 -15.33
C ASP A 47 -25.16 -10.92 -14.71
N SER A 48 -24.28 -10.51 -13.80
CA SER A 48 -23.33 -11.39 -13.13
C SER A 48 -23.63 -11.43 -11.62
N GLU A 49 -23.43 -12.58 -10.96
CA GLU A 49 -23.49 -12.69 -9.49
C GLU A 49 -22.23 -12.20 -8.77
N GLY A 50 -21.29 -11.60 -9.52
CA GLY A 50 -20.02 -11.11 -9.02
C GLY A 50 -19.31 -10.27 -10.07
N ILE A 51 -17.99 -10.31 -10.06
CA ILE A 51 -17.17 -9.63 -11.07
C ILE A 51 -16.69 -10.68 -12.06
N THR A 52 -16.90 -10.43 -13.36
CA THR A 52 -16.38 -11.28 -14.43
C THR A 52 -15.50 -10.46 -15.37
N LEU A 53 -14.42 -11.04 -15.86
CA LEU A 53 -13.51 -10.40 -16.84
C LEU A 53 -13.10 -11.45 -17.86
N GLY A 54 -13.46 -11.25 -19.14
CA GLY A 54 -13.20 -12.24 -20.18
C GLY A 54 -13.26 -11.68 -21.59
N GLY A 55 -13.03 -12.54 -22.58
CA GLY A 55 -12.92 -12.17 -23.99
C GLY A 55 -11.47 -12.01 -24.45
N GLY A 56 -11.25 -11.55 -25.69
CA GLY A 56 -9.90 -11.33 -26.21
C GLY A 56 -9.01 -12.60 -26.27
N GLY A 57 -9.62 -13.79 -26.32
CA GLY A 57 -8.90 -15.08 -26.33
C GLY A 57 -8.74 -15.73 -24.95
N PHE A 58 -9.18 -15.07 -23.87
CA PHE A 58 -9.17 -15.62 -22.51
C PHE A 58 -10.50 -16.31 -22.18
N ALA A 59 -10.42 -17.38 -21.39
CA ALA A 59 -11.60 -18.13 -20.95
C ALA A 59 -12.42 -17.40 -19.88
N GLY A 60 -11.91 -16.30 -19.36
CA GLY A 60 -12.54 -15.52 -18.31
C GLY A 60 -12.01 -15.85 -16.91
N VAL A 61 -11.98 -14.82 -16.06
CA VAL A 61 -11.68 -14.89 -14.65
C VAL A 61 -12.86 -14.28 -13.90
N THR A 62 -13.27 -14.89 -12.78
CA THR A 62 -14.32 -14.35 -11.93
C THR A 62 -13.76 -13.89 -10.60
N ALA A 63 -14.39 -12.89 -9.99
CA ALA A 63 -14.05 -12.48 -8.64
C ALA A 63 -15.29 -12.23 -7.80
N ARG A 64 -15.16 -12.47 -6.48
CA ARG A 64 -16.12 -12.09 -5.46
C ARG A 64 -15.43 -11.21 -4.43
N THR A 65 -16.09 -10.13 -4.05
CA THR A 65 -15.59 -9.22 -3.02
C THR A 65 -16.64 -9.00 -1.94
N ALA A 66 -16.22 -8.97 -0.68
CA ALA A 66 -17.08 -8.83 0.49
C ALA A 66 -16.41 -7.94 1.55
N TRP A 67 -17.18 -7.46 2.51
CA TRP A 67 -16.64 -6.76 3.67
C TRP A 67 -15.96 -7.73 4.65
N GLY A 68 -16.56 -8.84 4.93
CA GLY A 68 -16.09 -9.91 5.80
C GLY A 68 -16.97 -11.15 5.69
N VAL A 69 -16.86 -12.06 6.66
CA VAL A 69 -17.72 -13.22 6.75
C VAL A 69 -19.15 -12.77 7.07
N SER A 70 -20.14 -13.39 6.44
CA SER A 70 -21.55 -13.10 6.73
C SER A 70 -21.85 -13.32 8.23
N GLY A 71 -22.51 -12.34 8.84
CA GLY A 71 -22.83 -12.36 10.27
C GLY A 71 -21.68 -11.98 11.21
N SER A 72 -20.52 -11.61 10.72
CA SER A 72 -19.38 -11.17 11.55
C SER A 72 -19.55 -9.77 12.14
N GLY A 73 -20.55 -8.99 11.69
CA GLY A 73 -20.70 -7.58 12.05
C GLY A 73 -19.72 -6.66 11.31
N ILE A 74 -19.10 -7.13 10.22
CA ILE A 74 -18.25 -6.35 9.31
C ILE A 74 -19.03 -6.17 8.02
N GLU A 75 -19.66 -5.00 7.86
CA GLU A 75 -20.64 -4.76 6.80
C GLU A 75 -20.32 -3.54 5.94
N ASP A 76 -19.39 -2.69 6.40
CA ASP A 76 -18.98 -1.47 5.73
C ASP A 76 -17.57 -1.02 6.16
N GLU A 77 -17.14 0.13 5.66
CA GLU A 77 -15.80 0.70 5.93
C GLU A 77 -15.57 0.95 7.44
N ALA A 78 -16.57 1.51 8.15
CA ALA A 78 -16.43 1.80 9.59
C ALA A 78 -16.22 0.53 10.42
N THR A 79 -17.06 -0.47 10.19
CA THR A 79 -17.00 -1.75 10.91
C THR A 79 -15.76 -2.56 10.53
N ALA A 80 -15.31 -2.49 9.27
CA ALA A 80 -14.06 -3.12 8.83
C ALA A 80 -12.83 -2.48 9.47
N GLN A 81 -12.74 -1.14 9.49
CA GLN A 81 -11.65 -0.42 10.16
C GLN A 81 -11.61 -0.72 11.68
N ALA A 82 -12.76 -0.84 12.30
CA ALA A 82 -12.87 -1.13 13.74
C ALA A 82 -12.39 -2.55 14.07
N ALA A 83 -12.89 -3.55 13.34
CA ALA A 83 -12.60 -4.96 13.61
C ALA A 83 -11.14 -5.33 13.33
N THR A 84 -10.51 -4.72 12.31
CA THR A 84 -9.16 -5.06 11.87
C THR A 84 -8.05 -4.28 12.58
N GLY A 85 -8.39 -3.38 13.50
CA GLY A 85 -7.43 -2.57 14.25
C GLY A 85 -6.96 -1.30 13.54
N VAL A 86 -7.47 -0.98 12.34
CA VAL A 86 -7.14 0.26 11.63
C VAL A 86 -7.48 1.49 12.46
N MET A 87 -8.67 1.52 13.10
CA MET A 87 -9.05 2.62 14.00
C MET A 87 -8.12 2.77 15.19
N ALA A 88 -7.60 1.66 15.72
CA ALA A 88 -6.65 1.70 16.82
C ALA A 88 -5.31 2.30 16.39
N VAL A 89 -4.76 1.85 15.25
CA VAL A 89 -3.46 2.33 14.75
C VAL A 89 -3.54 3.79 14.32
N HIS A 90 -4.56 4.16 13.53
CA HIS A 90 -4.78 5.56 13.12
C HIS A 90 -4.99 6.47 14.34
N GLY A 91 -5.70 5.97 15.35
CA GLY A 91 -6.01 6.68 16.58
C GLY A 91 -4.83 6.90 17.54
N ARG A 92 -3.68 6.20 17.37
CA ARG A 92 -2.52 6.32 18.29
C ARG A 92 -2.08 7.76 18.49
N ARG A 93 -2.01 8.54 17.43
CA ARG A 93 -1.64 9.97 17.51
C ARG A 93 -2.62 10.82 18.33
N HIS A 94 -3.86 10.37 18.50
CA HIS A 94 -4.92 11.05 19.24
C HIS A 94 -5.12 10.49 20.66
N GLY A 95 -4.45 9.38 20.99
CA GLY A 95 -4.61 8.68 22.27
C GLY A 95 -5.91 7.90 22.44
N ALA A 96 -6.71 7.77 21.36
CA ALA A 96 -7.96 7.01 21.34
C ALA A 96 -8.24 6.48 19.92
N PRO A 97 -8.97 5.36 19.76
CA PRO A 97 -9.34 4.85 18.46
C PRO A 97 -10.10 5.89 17.64
N ARG A 98 -9.80 5.97 16.33
CA ARG A 98 -10.41 6.91 15.41
C ARG A 98 -10.46 6.34 14.00
N GLY A 99 -11.59 6.47 13.32
CA GLY A 99 -11.74 6.01 11.93
C GLY A 99 -11.17 7.01 10.94
N LEU A 100 -10.71 6.50 9.79
CA LEU A 100 -10.34 7.31 8.64
C LEU A 100 -11.59 7.84 7.93
N GLY A 101 -11.63 9.11 7.60
CA GLY A 101 -12.73 9.77 6.88
C GLY A 101 -12.84 9.36 5.40
N VAL A 102 -11.96 8.51 4.92
CA VAL A 102 -11.92 7.99 3.55
C VAL A 102 -12.19 6.48 3.51
N ASP A 103 -12.61 5.98 2.35
CA ASP A 103 -12.88 4.55 2.13
C ASP A 103 -11.56 3.80 1.83
N TYR A 104 -10.71 3.73 2.82
CA TYR A 104 -9.34 3.19 2.70
C TYR A 104 -9.33 1.68 2.43
N LEU A 105 -10.07 0.91 3.23
CA LEU A 105 -10.14 -0.54 3.06
C LEU A 105 -10.92 -0.94 1.81
N ALA A 106 -11.98 -0.21 1.48
CA ALA A 106 -12.70 -0.43 0.24
C ALA A 106 -11.81 -0.18 -0.98
N THR A 107 -11.03 0.92 -0.97
CA THR A 107 -10.08 1.22 -2.04
C THR A 107 -9.02 0.13 -2.17
N ALA A 108 -8.40 -0.26 -1.07
CA ALA A 108 -7.37 -1.30 -1.06
C ALA A 108 -7.93 -2.67 -1.51
N THR A 109 -9.14 -3.03 -1.07
CA THR A 109 -9.82 -4.28 -1.47
C THR A 109 -10.13 -4.29 -2.96
N GLY A 110 -10.59 -3.16 -3.51
CA GLY A 110 -10.82 -3.01 -4.95
C GLY A 110 -9.55 -3.23 -5.76
N VAL A 111 -8.42 -2.63 -5.35
CA VAL A 111 -7.10 -2.83 -6.00
C VAL A 111 -6.66 -4.30 -5.92
N LEU A 112 -6.79 -4.94 -4.75
CA LEU A 112 -6.48 -6.37 -4.57
C LEU A 112 -7.37 -7.26 -5.46
N THR A 113 -8.64 -6.90 -5.64
CA THR A 113 -9.55 -7.63 -6.53
C THR A 113 -9.05 -7.57 -7.99
N VAL A 114 -8.65 -6.38 -8.47
CA VAL A 114 -8.06 -6.23 -9.80
C VAL A 114 -6.76 -7.04 -9.94
N GLN A 115 -5.90 -7.02 -8.92
CA GLN A 115 -4.68 -7.84 -8.90
C GLN A 115 -5.01 -9.33 -9.05
N GLY A 116 -6.01 -9.83 -8.34
CA GLY A 116 -6.44 -11.23 -8.44
C GLY A 116 -6.94 -11.59 -9.84
N LEU A 117 -7.75 -10.71 -10.48
CA LEU A 117 -8.20 -10.86 -11.86
C LEU A 117 -7.02 -10.88 -12.85
N LEU A 118 -6.10 -9.91 -12.73
CA LEU A 118 -4.91 -9.84 -13.57
C LEU A 118 -4.00 -11.07 -13.39
N ALA A 119 -3.79 -11.52 -12.15
CA ALA A 119 -3.01 -12.72 -11.87
C ALA A 119 -3.61 -13.95 -12.54
N GLY A 120 -4.94 -14.12 -12.47
CA GLY A 120 -5.65 -15.20 -13.19
C GLY A 120 -5.41 -15.14 -14.69
N LEU A 121 -5.51 -13.97 -15.32
CA LEU A 121 -5.23 -13.80 -16.76
C LEU A 121 -3.75 -14.05 -17.10
N VAL A 122 -2.80 -13.61 -16.28
CA VAL A 122 -1.37 -13.94 -16.46
C VAL A 122 -1.15 -15.45 -16.37
N GLY A 123 -1.79 -16.12 -15.41
CA GLY A 123 -1.75 -17.58 -15.32
C GLY A 123 -2.27 -18.26 -16.57
N GLN A 124 -3.45 -17.85 -17.10
CA GLN A 124 -4.01 -18.38 -18.35
C GLN A 124 -3.10 -18.12 -19.55
N ALA A 125 -2.56 -16.90 -19.71
CA ALA A 125 -1.66 -16.56 -20.82
C ALA A 125 -0.41 -17.45 -20.84
N ARG A 126 0.00 -17.99 -19.68
CA ARG A 126 1.14 -18.89 -19.50
C ARG A 126 0.78 -20.38 -19.50
N GLY A 127 -0.44 -20.71 -19.93
CA GLY A 127 -0.90 -22.10 -20.05
C GLY A 127 -1.42 -22.72 -18.75
N GLY A 128 -1.72 -21.89 -17.76
CA GLY A 128 -2.38 -22.30 -16.51
C GLY A 128 -3.87 -22.62 -16.69
N PRO A 129 -4.61 -22.87 -15.59
CA PRO A 129 -6.03 -23.24 -15.63
C PRO A 129 -6.88 -22.23 -16.40
N SER A 130 -7.83 -22.74 -17.19
CA SER A 130 -8.75 -21.92 -17.99
C SER A 130 -9.88 -21.29 -17.17
N SER A 131 -10.13 -21.77 -15.96
CA SER A 131 -11.11 -21.21 -15.01
C SER A 131 -10.40 -20.79 -13.74
N THR A 132 -10.65 -19.57 -13.31
CA THR A 132 -10.08 -19.04 -12.06
C THR A 132 -11.16 -18.22 -11.37
N CYS A 133 -11.46 -18.55 -10.14
CA CYS A 133 -12.31 -17.76 -9.25
C CYS A 133 -11.45 -17.16 -8.14
N VAL A 134 -11.56 -15.85 -7.94
CA VAL A 134 -10.82 -15.09 -6.92
C VAL A 134 -11.80 -14.59 -5.86
N SER A 135 -11.44 -14.71 -4.60
CA SER A 135 -12.20 -14.08 -3.51
C SER A 135 -11.32 -13.12 -2.74
N THR A 136 -11.82 -11.92 -2.49
CA THR A 136 -11.20 -10.88 -1.67
C THR A 136 -12.18 -10.38 -0.61
N SER A 137 -11.66 -9.84 0.50
CA SER A 137 -12.51 -9.26 1.53
C SER A 137 -11.83 -8.11 2.27
N ALA A 138 -12.62 -7.14 2.74
CA ALA A 138 -12.10 -5.96 3.43
C ALA A 138 -11.48 -6.29 4.79
N ASP A 139 -11.92 -7.33 5.48
CA ASP A 139 -11.32 -7.80 6.72
C ASP A 139 -9.90 -8.34 6.51
N ARG A 140 -9.65 -9.16 5.48
CA ARG A 140 -8.29 -9.61 5.12
C ARG A 140 -7.42 -8.45 4.64
N THR A 141 -8.00 -7.54 3.87
CA THR A 141 -7.34 -6.32 3.43
C THR A 141 -6.93 -5.47 4.64
N GLY A 142 -7.81 -5.30 5.61
CA GLY A 142 -7.52 -4.58 6.85
C GLY A 142 -6.35 -5.20 7.62
N LEU A 143 -6.32 -6.52 7.76
CA LEU A 143 -5.19 -7.22 8.37
C LEU A 143 -3.87 -6.97 7.61
N LEU A 144 -3.90 -6.97 6.29
CA LEU A 144 -2.73 -6.63 5.47
C LEU A 144 -2.25 -5.21 5.74
N THR A 145 -3.18 -4.24 5.84
CA THR A 145 -2.83 -2.83 6.06
C THR A 145 -2.24 -2.56 7.44
N VAL A 146 -2.55 -3.36 8.43
CA VAL A 146 -1.95 -3.27 9.78
C VAL A 146 -0.88 -4.32 10.04
N SER A 147 -0.47 -5.10 9.05
CA SER A 147 0.40 -6.29 9.23
C SER A 147 1.71 -5.99 9.96
N GLN A 148 2.35 -4.86 9.70
CA GLN A 148 3.59 -4.46 10.36
C GLN A 148 3.37 -4.11 11.84
N TYR A 149 2.26 -3.43 12.15
CA TYR A 149 1.88 -3.07 13.53
C TYR A 149 1.44 -4.31 14.32
N LEU A 150 0.73 -5.22 13.66
CA LEU A 150 0.31 -6.50 14.22
C LEU A 150 1.53 -7.39 14.49
N ALA A 151 2.48 -7.47 13.56
CA ALA A 151 3.71 -8.21 13.76
C ALA A 151 4.51 -7.70 14.96
N ALA A 152 4.61 -6.38 15.11
CA ALA A 152 5.26 -5.76 16.26
C ALA A 152 4.51 -6.02 17.57
N ALA A 153 3.17 -5.94 17.58
CA ALA A 153 2.36 -6.21 18.78
C ALA A 153 2.45 -7.67 19.25
N GLY A 154 2.73 -8.61 18.34
CA GLY A 154 2.92 -10.02 18.66
C GLY A 154 4.37 -10.48 18.73
N ALA A 155 5.33 -9.54 18.76
CA ALA A 155 6.76 -9.84 18.89
C ALA A 155 7.14 -10.24 20.32
N ASP A 156 8.31 -10.86 20.45
CA ASP A 156 8.83 -11.30 21.76
C ASP A 156 9.39 -10.12 22.58
N GLU A 157 9.76 -9.03 21.90
CA GLU A 157 10.30 -7.82 22.49
C GLU A 157 9.26 -6.70 22.56
N PRO A 158 9.32 -5.80 23.55
CA PRO A 158 8.44 -4.64 23.61
C PRO A 158 8.80 -3.59 22.55
N GLU A 159 7.87 -2.68 22.26
CA GLU A 159 8.13 -1.51 21.42
C GLU A 159 9.27 -0.64 21.99
N VAL A 160 10.09 -0.12 21.11
CA VAL A 160 11.29 0.69 21.44
C VAL A 160 10.95 2.10 21.86
N VAL A 161 9.81 2.61 21.40
CA VAL A 161 9.30 3.94 21.73
C VAL A 161 7.92 3.80 22.37
N GLU A 162 7.61 4.69 23.28
CA GLU A 162 6.28 4.76 23.87
C GLU A 162 5.23 5.09 22.80
N LEU A 163 4.14 4.32 22.78
CA LEU A 163 3.00 4.57 21.91
C LEU A 163 2.09 5.65 22.54
N ALA A 164 2.54 6.89 22.52
CA ALA A 164 1.82 8.03 23.09
C ALA A 164 1.29 8.97 21.99
N ALA A 165 0.26 9.74 22.33
CA ALA A 165 -0.32 10.75 21.44
C ALA A 165 0.72 11.81 21.02
N GLY A 166 0.55 12.36 19.81
CA GLY A 166 1.40 13.42 19.27
C GLY A 166 1.89 13.15 17.85
N GLY A 167 2.57 14.13 17.31
CA GLY A 167 3.16 14.08 15.97
C GLY A 167 2.93 15.36 15.16
N PRO A 168 3.47 15.43 13.94
CA PRO A 168 3.18 16.53 13.02
C PRO A 168 1.68 16.54 12.66
N PRO A 169 1.14 17.61 12.05
CA PRO A 169 1.89 18.72 11.47
C PRO A 169 2.38 19.72 12.51
N PHE A 170 3.40 20.47 12.11
CA PHE A 170 3.82 21.67 12.81
C PHE A 170 3.01 22.88 12.32
N SER A 171 2.99 23.96 13.11
CA SER A 171 2.35 25.22 12.72
C SER A 171 3.35 26.36 12.77
N SER A 172 3.40 27.18 11.73
CA SER A 172 4.15 28.43 11.72
C SER A 172 3.43 29.56 12.47
N ALA A 173 4.11 30.68 12.70
CA ALA A 173 3.53 31.88 13.35
C ALA A 173 2.38 32.51 12.51
N ASP A 174 2.42 32.36 11.19
CA ASP A 174 1.40 32.81 10.25
C ASP A 174 0.32 31.75 9.96
N GLY A 175 0.27 30.69 10.79
CA GLY A 175 -0.79 29.67 10.78
C GLY A 175 -0.68 28.63 9.69
N VAL A 176 0.44 28.55 8.95
CA VAL A 176 0.66 27.50 7.95
C VAL A 176 0.96 26.18 8.64
N LEU A 177 0.12 25.16 8.38
CA LEU A 177 0.38 23.79 8.80
C LEU A 177 1.33 23.13 7.80
N PHE A 178 2.32 22.40 8.32
CA PHE A 178 3.32 21.76 7.46
C PHE A 178 3.86 20.45 8.02
N GLU A 179 4.26 19.57 7.11
CA GLU A 179 5.02 18.35 7.38
C GLU A 179 6.51 18.63 7.23
N LEU A 180 7.32 17.92 8.00
CA LEU A 180 8.78 17.95 7.96
C LEU A 180 9.30 16.57 7.59
N GLU A 181 10.24 16.47 6.67
CA GLU A 181 10.90 15.22 6.31
C GLU A 181 12.40 15.34 6.26
N THR A 182 13.06 14.34 6.81
CA THR A 182 14.48 14.07 6.62
C THR A 182 14.81 12.62 6.98
N LEU A 183 15.80 12.06 6.29
CA LEU A 183 16.30 10.72 6.53
C LEU A 183 17.63 10.72 7.29
N ASP A 184 18.14 11.87 7.62
CA ASP A 184 19.46 12.09 8.21
C ASP A 184 19.37 12.83 9.55
N PRO A 185 19.97 12.30 10.64
CA PRO A 185 19.94 12.94 11.95
C PRO A 185 20.69 14.27 11.99
N GLY A 186 21.68 14.47 11.10
CA GLY A 186 22.39 15.74 10.97
C GLY A 186 21.50 16.82 10.36
N ALA A 187 20.74 16.47 9.31
CA ALA A 187 19.76 17.36 8.70
C ALA A 187 18.63 17.73 9.69
N TRP A 188 18.11 16.76 10.46
CA TRP A 188 17.19 17.02 11.57
C TRP A 188 17.75 18.07 12.54
N ALA A 189 18.95 17.82 13.06
CA ALA A 189 19.56 18.71 14.02
C ALA A 189 19.91 20.09 13.41
N GLY A 190 20.29 20.14 12.14
CA GLY A 190 20.56 21.37 11.39
C GLY A 190 19.34 22.25 11.25
N PHE A 191 18.20 21.66 10.85
CA PHE A 191 16.92 22.36 10.74
C PHE A 191 16.49 23.03 12.05
N TRP A 192 16.46 22.24 13.13
CA TRP A 192 16.03 22.73 14.45
C TRP A 192 16.96 23.76 15.07
N ARG A 193 18.28 23.61 14.86
CA ARG A 193 19.26 24.64 15.29
C ARG A 193 19.08 25.96 14.52
N ALA A 194 18.75 25.89 13.23
CA ALA A 194 18.49 27.09 12.44
C ALA A 194 17.24 27.86 12.89
N LEU A 195 16.36 27.21 13.66
CA LEU A 195 15.18 27.80 14.32
C LEU A 195 15.40 28.06 15.81
N ASP A 196 16.62 27.98 16.32
CA ASP A 196 17.00 28.21 17.72
C ASP A 196 16.29 27.26 18.72
N ALA A 197 15.96 26.05 18.30
CA ALA A 197 15.33 25.06 19.18
C ALA A 197 16.28 24.56 20.28
N PRO A 198 15.78 24.28 21.50
CA PRO A 198 16.60 23.78 22.60
C PRO A 198 17.28 22.45 22.25
N ALA A 199 18.59 22.33 22.52
CA ALA A 199 19.36 21.13 22.20
C ALA A 199 18.80 19.85 22.84
N GLY A 200 18.17 19.95 23.99
CA GLY A 200 17.46 18.84 24.65
C GLY A 200 16.28 18.34 23.83
N ALA A 201 15.44 19.26 23.35
CA ALA A 201 14.28 18.94 22.52
C ALA A 201 14.68 18.34 21.16
N ILE A 202 15.76 18.87 20.53
CA ILE A 202 16.30 18.33 19.27
C ILE A 202 16.68 16.85 19.44
N ARG A 203 17.42 16.50 20.51
CA ARG A 203 17.85 15.12 20.78
C ARG A 203 16.67 14.21 21.11
N ALA A 204 15.76 14.67 21.96
CA ALA A 204 14.59 13.89 22.38
C ALA A 204 13.60 13.65 21.24
N GLY A 205 13.45 14.61 20.31
CA GLY A 205 12.52 14.53 19.19
C GLY A 205 12.96 13.61 18.05
N TRP A 206 14.27 13.33 17.91
CA TRP A 206 14.77 12.53 16.79
C TRP A 206 14.20 11.09 16.78
N ARG A 207 14.22 10.41 17.90
CA ARG A 207 13.78 9.02 17.98
C ARG A 207 12.28 8.86 17.68
N PRO A 208 11.34 9.62 18.27
CA PRO A 208 9.95 9.62 17.85
C PRO A 208 9.75 9.97 16.38
N PHE A 209 10.52 10.91 15.84
CA PHE A 209 10.48 11.28 14.44
C PHE A 209 10.87 10.11 13.52
N GLN A 210 12.00 9.48 13.80
CA GLN A 210 12.51 8.36 13.00
C GLN A 210 11.55 7.16 13.03
N PHE A 211 10.98 6.84 14.20
CA PHE A 211 10.10 5.69 14.38
C PHE A 211 8.64 5.91 14.01
N ARG A 212 8.22 7.16 13.66
CA ARG A 212 6.82 7.44 13.31
C ARG A 212 6.27 6.57 12.17
N TYR A 213 7.11 6.18 11.23
CA TYR A 213 6.76 5.24 10.15
C TYR A 213 6.44 3.82 10.65
N ALA A 214 7.03 3.45 11.76
CA ALA A 214 6.88 2.12 12.35
C ALA A 214 5.77 2.06 13.40
N THR A 215 5.49 3.17 14.11
CA THR A 215 4.63 3.18 15.30
C THR A 215 3.30 3.88 15.10
N ALA A 216 3.13 4.61 14.00
CA ALA A 216 1.97 5.48 13.73
C ALA A 216 1.70 6.52 14.84
N CYS A 217 2.73 6.91 15.58
CA CYS A 217 2.70 8.02 16.52
C CYS A 217 4.09 8.67 16.60
N ALA A 218 4.15 9.92 17.06
CA ALA A 218 5.40 10.65 17.26
C ALA A 218 5.25 11.68 18.40
N PRO A 219 5.37 11.26 19.66
CA PRO A 219 5.26 12.16 20.81
C PRO A 219 6.49 13.08 20.88
N PHE A 220 6.39 14.24 20.22
CA PHE A 220 7.46 15.23 20.21
C PHE A 220 7.50 16.05 21.50
N PRO A 221 8.68 16.53 21.93
CA PRO A 221 8.79 17.59 22.92
C PRO A 221 7.97 18.81 22.49
N VAL A 222 7.22 19.39 23.43
CA VAL A 222 6.37 20.56 23.17
C VAL A 222 7.16 21.75 22.62
N ASP A 223 8.41 21.92 23.07
CA ASP A 223 9.33 22.97 22.61
C ASP A 223 9.47 23.01 21.08
N LEU A 224 9.45 21.84 20.39
CA LEU A 224 9.55 21.80 18.92
C LEU A 224 8.33 22.43 18.25
N HIS A 225 7.13 22.22 18.78
CA HIS A 225 5.92 22.87 18.31
C HIS A 225 5.89 24.36 18.67
N GLU A 226 6.38 24.74 19.84
CA GLU A 226 6.46 26.14 20.27
C GLU A 226 7.43 26.93 19.40
N VAL A 227 8.61 26.38 19.14
CA VAL A 227 9.62 27.02 18.27
C VAL A 227 9.07 27.31 16.87
N THR A 228 8.36 26.37 16.25
CA THR A 228 7.80 26.61 14.90
C THR A 228 6.78 27.74 14.90
N ARG A 229 5.98 27.89 15.98
CA ARG A 229 5.00 28.99 16.13
C ARG A 229 5.62 30.37 16.34
N LEU A 230 6.92 30.44 16.62
CA LEU A 230 7.65 31.72 16.70
C LEU A 230 8.14 32.23 15.34
N HIS A 231 8.15 31.38 14.31
CA HIS A 231 8.70 31.68 13.00
C HIS A 231 7.62 31.63 11.90
N GLY A 232 7.65 32.62 11.00
CA GLY A 232 6.80 32.62 9.80
C GLY A 232 7.24 31.52 8.82
N TRP A 233 6.31 31.10 7.95
CA TRP A 233 6.51 30.01 6.99
C TRP A 233 7.79 30.19 6.14
N GLU A 234 8.05 31.40 5.66
CA GLU A 234 9.24 31.66 4.83
C GLU A 234 10.55 31.42 5.60
N ARG A 235 10.62 31.78 6.89
CA ARG A 235 11.79 31.52 7.73
C ARG A 235 11.98 30.01 7.96
N ILE A 236 10.89 29.24 8.10
CA ILE A 236 10.93 27.77 8.23
C ILE A 236 11.47 27.14 6.95
N ARG A 237 11.01 27.58 5.78
CA ARG A 237 11.54 27.13 4.48
C ARG A 237 13.03 27.40 4.33
N GLN A 238 13.46 28.61 4.71
CA GLN A 238 14.89 28.99 4.67
C GLN A 238 15.75 28.16 5.64
N ALA A 239 15.19 27.68 6.74
CA ALA A 239 15.90 26.81 7.66
C ALA A 239 16.04 25.37 7.10
N ALA A 240 15.06 24.90 6.33
CA ALA A 240 15.03 23.57 5.77
C ALA A 240 16.09 23.38 4.67
N GLY A 241 16.14 24.24 3.66
CA GLY A 241 17.00 24.05 2.49
C GLY A 241 18.47 23.76 2.81
N PRO A 242 19.20 24.66 3.54
CA PRO A 242 20.61 24.44 3.86
C PRO A 242 20.87 23.27 4.80
N SER A 243 19.88 22.84 5.57
CA SER A 243 20.01 21.71 6.51
C SER A 243 19.95 20.35 5.83
N GLY A 244 19.39 20.26 4.63
CA GLY A 244 19.06 19.00 3.95
C GLY A 244 17.77 18.36 4.46
N ALA A 245 16.97 19.09 5.25
CA ALA A 245 15.59 18.73 5.55
C ALA A 245 14.64 19.37 4.53
N GLU A 246 13.46 18.80 4.39
CA GLU A 246 12.40 19.34 3.53
C GLU A 246 11.13 19.60 4.32
N VAL A 247 10.41 20.64 3.92
CA VAL A 247 9.12 20.99 4.51
C VAL A 247 8.07 21.12 3.42
N CYS A 248 6.87 20.61 3.70
CA CYS A 248 5.74 20.69 2.80
C CYS A 248 4.52 21.23 3.53
N ARG A 249 3.95 22.35 3.06
CA ARG A 249 2.69 22.83 3.62
C ARG A 249 1.56 21.85 3.29
N LEU A 250 0.63 21.71 4.21
CA LEU A 250 -0.57 20.92 3.99
C LEU A 250 -1.43 21.62 2.93
N ARG A 251 -1.76 20.89 1.87
CA ARG A 251 -2.67 21.32 0.83
C ARG A 251 -4.11 20.92 1.14
N THR A 252 -5.05 21.68 0.64
CA THR A 252 -6.47 21.37 0.70
C THR A 252 -6.89 20.45 -0.44
N LEU A 253 -8.04 19.80 -0.28
CA LEU A 253 -8.68 19.02 -1.34
C LEU A 253 -9.06 19.91 -2.55
N GLY A 254 -9.43 21.17 -2.29
CA GLY A 254 -9.69 22.16 -3.34
C GLY A 254 -8.44 22.44 -4.19
N GLU A 255 -7.30 22.65 -3.56
CA GLU A 255 -6.03 22.85 -4.27
C GLU A 255 -5.63 21.60 -5.05
N ARG A 256 -5.82 20.38 -4.48
CA ARG A 256 -5.53 19.13 -5.20
C ARG A 256 -6.48 18.95 -6.39
N ALA A 257 -7.76 19.25 -6.25
CA ALA A 257 -8.72 19.15 -7.34
C ALA A 257 -8.39 20.07 -8.52
N ALA A 258 -7.81 21.25 -8.25
CA ALA A 258 -7.36 22.19 -9.27
C ALA A 258 -6.09 21.72 -10.02
N GLU A 259 -5.27 20.89 -9.39
CA GLU A 259 -4.03 20.34 -9.96
C GLU A 259 -4.20 18.93 -10.55
N ASP A 260 -5.35 18.27 -10.34
CA ASP A 260 -5.59 16.91 -10.79
C ASP A 260 -5.67 16.85 -12.32
N ASP A 261 -4.71 16.18 -12.91
CA ASP A 261 -4.54 15.99 -14.34
C ASP A 261 -5.33 14.80 -14.91
N GLY A 262 -6.04 14.05 -14.06
CA GLY A 262 -6.80 12.86 -14.43
C GLY A 262 -5.95 11.69 -14.93
N ALA A 263 -4.63 11.73 -14.73
CA ALA A 263 -3.73 10.67 -15.15
C ALA A 263 -4.04 9.34 -14.46
N ASP A 264 -3.63 8.26 -15.12
CA ASP A 264 -3.75 6.91 -14.54
C ASP A 264 -2.83 6.75 -13.33
N PRO A 265 -3.18 5.89 -12.33
CA PRO A 265 -2.34 5.66 -11.15
C PRO A 265 -0.97 5.05 -11.46
N TRP A 266 -0.82 4.50 -12.66
CA TRP A 266 0.40 3.90 -13.19
C TRP A 266 0.56 4.26 -14.67
N THR A 267 1.78 4.06 -15.19
CA THR A 267 2.04 4.09 -16.63
C THR A 267 2.62 2.77 -17.10
N LEU A 268 2.28 2.37 -18.32
CA LEU A 268 2.75 1.15 -18.97
C LEU A 268 3.34 1.53 -20.34
N THR A 269 4.65 1.32 -20.51
CA THR A 269 5.36 1.67 -21.74
C THR A 269 6.10 0.46 -22.29
N ALA A 270 5.81 0.06 -23.53
CA ALA A 270 6.54 -1.04 -24.18
C ALA A 270 8.02 -0.69 -24.37
N LEU A 271 8.91 -1.62 -24.05
CA LEU A 271 10.35 -1.49 -24.23
C LEU A 271 10.80 -2.05 -25.57
N GLY A 272 11.74 -1.37 -26.22
CA GLY A 272 12.41 -1.82 -27.45
C GLY A 272 11.54 -1.96 -28.70
N PRO A 273 12.16 -2.08 -29.88
CA PRO A 273 11.49 -2.40 -31.14
C PRO A 273 11.44 -3.92 -31.36
N GLY A 274 10.27 -4.53 -31.32
CA GLY A 274 10.09 -5.91 -31.77
C GLY A 274 9.67 -6.92 -30.70
N ALA A 275 8.94 -7.94 -31.14
CA ALA A 275 8.53 -9.06 -30.31
C ALA A 275 9.73 -9.99 -30.02
N VAL A 276 9.90 -10.36 -28.77
CA VAL A 276 10.82 -11.43 -28.35
C VAL A 276 9.98 -12.68 -28.13
N ALA A 277 10.46 -13.84 -28.63
CA ALA A 277 9.79 -15.11 -28.37
C ALA A 277 9.67 -15.33 -26.87
N ALA A 278 8.44 -15.63 -26.41
CA ALA A 278 8.17 -15.92 -25.01
C ALA A 278 9.14 -17.02 -24.53
N ARG A 279 9.85 -16.78 -23.43
CA ARG A 279 10.66 -17.81 -22.79
C ARG A 279 9.72 -18.86 -22.21
N ALA A 280 9.70 -20.07 -22.80
CA ALA A 280 9.09 -21.22 -22.17
C ALA A 280 9.88 -21.52 -20.87
N GLY A 281 9.25 -21.29 -19.72
CA GLY A 281 9.89 -21.39 -18.41
C GLY A 281 10.32 -22.80 -18.06
N ALA A 282 11.60 -23.10 -18.27
CA ALA A 282 12.30 -24.15 -17.53
C ALA A 282 13.62 -23.56 -17.01
N PRO A 283 13.94 -23.65 -15.72
CA PRO A 283 15.23 -23.22 -15.22
C PRO A 283 16.32 -24.10 -15.84
N THR A 284 17.24 -23.48 -16.58
CA THR A 284 18.45 -24.17 -17.06
C THR A 284 19.31 -24.52 -15.86
N THR A 285 19.63 -25.81 -15.72
CA THR A 285 20.60 -26.32 -14.75
C THR A 285 21.95 -25.65 -15.00
N GLY A 286 22.35 -24.72 -14.12
CA GLY A 286 23.58 -23.95 -14.25
C GLY A 286 23.42 -22.43 -14.12
N SER A 287 22.20 -21.92 -14.02
CA SER A 287 21.87 -20.50 -13.86
C SER A 287 22.50 -19.90 -12.60
N PRO A 288 23.04 -18.65 -12.65
CA PRO A 288 23.46 -17.88 -11.48
C PRO A 288 22.36 -17.74 -10.42
N LEU A 289 21.07 -17.82 -10.82
CA LEU A 289 19.92 -17.82 -9.91
C LEU A 289 19.72 -19.17 -9.17
N SER A 290 20.45 -20.24 -9.54
CA SER A 290 20.23 -21.59 -8.97
C SER A 290 20.96 -21.85 -7.65
N ARG A 291 21.71 -20.91 -7.08
CA ARG A 291 22.51 -21.12 -5.87
C ARG A 291 22.43 -19.97 -4.88
N SER A 292 21.57 -20.10 -3.88
CA SER A 292 21.85 -19.82 -2.46
C SER A 292 20.66 -20.28 -1.61
N PRO A 293 20.86 -21.23 -0.70
CA PRO A 293 19.85 -21.58 0.28
C PRO A 293 20.03 -20.66 1.50
N LEU A 294 19.25 -19.60 1.58
CA LEU A 294 18.88 -19.07 2.88
C LEU A 294 17.50 -19.67 3.19
N SER A 295 17.49 -20.58 4.11
CA SER A 295 16.32 -21.34 4.55
C SER A 295 15.29 -20.42 5.17
N GLY A 296 14.38 -19.94 4.34
CA GLY A 296 13.11 -19.35 4.77
C GLY A 296 12.04 -20.43 4.71
N GLY A 297 11.33 -20.66 5.80
CA GLY A 297 10.25 -21.65 5.89
C GLY A 297 9.25 -21.52 4.76
N ARG A 298 8.84 -22.65 4.20
CA ARG A 298 7.80 -22.73 3.17
C ARG A 298 6.50 -22.16 3.76
N LEU A 299 5.89 -21.23 3.05
CA LEU A 299 4.54 -20.80 3.35
C LEU A 299 3.62 -22.04 3.31
N SER A 300 2.95 -22.34 4.42
CA SER A 300 1.96 -23.41 4.50
C SER A 300 0.73 -23.00 3.71
N GLY A 301 0.48 -23.65 2.59
CA GLY A 301 -0.65 -23.44 1.68
C GLY A 301 -0.47 -24.35 0.47
N SER A 302 -1.44 -24.38 -0.44
CA SER A 302 -1.44 -25.18 -1.68
C SER A 302 -0.08 -25.26 -2.38
N PRO A 303 0.25 -26.35 -3.09
CA PRO A 303 1.54 -26.50 -3.78
C PRO A 303 1.83 -25.26 -4.62
N LEU A 304 3.05 -24.69 -4.50
CA LEU A 304 3.48 -23.51 -5.26
C LEU A 304 3.27 -23.65 -6.78
N SER A 305 3.29 -24.87 -7.29
CA SER A 305 3.04 -25.19 -8.70
C SER A 305 1.63 -24.85 -9.22
N ALA A 306 0.67 -24.54 -8.33
CA ALA A 306 -0.69 -24.19 -8.70
C ALA A 306 -0.99 -22.68 -8.63
N ARG A 307 -0.04 -21.82 -8.22
CA ARG A 307 -0.25 -20.38 -8.09
C ARG A 307 -0.04 -19.65 -9.43
N PRO A 308 -0.76 -18.54 -9.69
CA PRO A 308 -0.76 -17.87 -11.00
C PRO A 308 0.62 -17.45 -11.55
N LEU A 309 1.54 -17.03 -10.66
CA LEU A 309 2.88 -16.55 -11.03
C LEU A 309 3.98 -17.60 -10.85
N SER A 310 3.62 -18.88 -10.65
CA SER A 310 4.62 -19.94 -10.49
C SER A 310 5.60 -19.98 -11.66
N GLY A 311 6.90 -20.07 -11.35
CA GLY A 311 7.98 -20.07 -12.33
C GLY A 311 8.45 -18.69 -12.79
N LEU A 312 7.82 -17.57 -12.34
CA LEU A 312 8.36 -16.23 -12.55
C LEU A 312 9.35 -15.84 -11.44
N THR A 313 10.37 -15.08 -11.82
CA THR A 313 11.39 -14.55 -10.92
C THR A 313 11.34 -13.03 -10.86
N VAL A 314 11.26 -12.49 -9.65
CA VAL A 314 11.25 -11.05 -9.35
C VAL A 314 12.56 -10.69 -8.64
N LEU A 315 13.33 -9.77 -9.19
CA LEU A 315 14.43 -9.11 -8.50
C LEU A 315 13.90 -7.83 -7.84
N GLU A 316 14.03 -7.74 -6.51
CA GLU A 316 13.57 -6.61 -5.74
C GLU A 316 14.75 -5.83 -5.16
N ALA A 317 14.95 -4.59 -5.61
CA ALA A 317 15.90 -3.62 -5.05
C ALA A 317 15.17 -2.51 -4.28
N GLY A 318 14.10 -2.88 -3.58
CA GLY A 318 13.22 -1.97 -2.84
C GLY A 318 13.71 -1.68 -1.42
N ARG A 319 13.22 -0.56 -0.88
CA ARG A 319 13.48 -0.16 0.52
C ARG A 319 12.17 0.19 1.23
N ARG A 320 12.16 0.02 2.56
CA ARG A 320 11.08 0.38 3.48
C ARG A 320 9.80 -0.43 3.24
N ILE A 321 8.71 0.18 2.70
CA ILE A 321 7.36 -0.41 2.66
C ILE A 321 6.89 -0.67 1.23
N GLN A 322 6.80 0.35 0.39
CA GLN A 322 6.10 0.33 -0.90
C GLN A 322 6.58 -0.80 -1.83
N ALA A 323 7.84 -0.81 -2.25
CA ALA A 323 8.38 -1.84 -3.14
C ALA A 323 8.50 -3.22 -2.44
N PRO A 324 8.93 -3.32 -1.16
CA PRO A 324 8.89 -4.59 -0.43
C PRO A 324 7.51 -5.21 -0.34
N LEU A 325 6.45 -4.43 -0.12
CA LEU A 325 5.08 -4.93 -0.13
C LEU A 325 4.67 -5.44 -1.52
N ALA A 326 4.97 -4.67 -2.58
CA ALA A 326 4.66 -5.09 -3.94
C ALA A 326 5.33 -6.44 -4.28
N ALA A 327 6.62 -6.59 -3.96
CA ALA A 327 7.33 -7.85 -4.15
C ALA A 327 6.77 -8.99 -3.28
N HIS A 328 6.37 -8.70 -2.03
CA HIS A 328 5.76 -9.68 -1.14
C HIS A 328 4.46 -10.24 -1.74
N LEU A 329 3.60 -9.37 -2.26
CA LEU A 329 2.35 -9.77 -2.89
C LEU A 329 2.58 -10.62 -4.16
N LEU A 330 3.57 -10.29 -4.98
CA LEU A 330 3.97 -11.15 -6.12
C LEU A 330 4.45 -12.52 -5.63
N GLY A 331 5.16 -12.59 -4.52
CA GLY A 331 5.57 -13.84 -3.86
C GLY A 331 4.37 -14.66 -3.38
N LEU A 332 3.36 -14.02 -2.78
CA LEU A 332 2.10 -14.69 -2.39
C LEU A 332 1.33 -15.23 -3.61
N LEU A 333 1.45 -14.60 -4.77
CA LEU A 333 0.89 -15.10 -6.03
C LEU A 333 1.75 -16.21 -6.69
N GLY A 334 2.88 -16.59 -6.10
CA GLY A 334 3.70 -17.72 -6.52
C GLY A 334 5.02 -17.38 -7.22
N ALA A 335 5.35 -16.11 -7.40
CA ALA A 335 6.65 -15.72 -7.95
C ALA A 335 7.78 -16.02 -6.96
N ARG A 336 8.95 -16.37 -7.48
CA ARG A 336 10.20 -16.41 -6.73
C ARG A 336 10.71 -14.99 -6.57
N VAL A 337 10.84 -14.50 -5.34
CA VAL A 337 11.35 -13.15 -5.08
C VAL A 337 12.75 -13.20 -4.53
N ILE A 338 13.68 -12.51 -5.18
CA ILE A 338 15.08 -12.36 -4.76
C ILE A 338 15.30 -10.89 -4.42
N ARG A 339 15.51 -10.62 -3.14
CA ARG A 339 15.77 -9.29 -2.62
C ARG A 339 17.26 -8.94 -2.76
N ILE A 340 17.54 -7.79 -3.34
CA ILE A 340 18.88 -7.21 -3.43
C ILE A 340 19.12 -6.40 -2.14
N GLU A 341 20.09 -6.82 -1.35
CA GLU A 341 20.46 -6.17 -0.10
C GLU A 341 21.88 -5.58 -0.19
N PRO A 342 22.19 -4.50 0.53
CA PRO A 342 23.57 -4.01 0.62
C PRO A 342 24.47 -5.00 1.37
N PRO A 343 25.80 -4.88 1.27
CA PRO A 343 26.73 -5.65 2.09
C PRO A 343 26.40 -5.55 3.57
N GLY A 344 26.30 -6.70 4.23
CA GLY A 344 25.87 -6.82 5.63
C GLY A 344 24.37 -6.92 5.82
N GLY A 345 23.59 -6.99 4.74
CA GLY A 345 22.14 -7.15 4.76
C GLY A 345 21.34 -5.85 4.87
N ASP A 346 20.01 -5.98 4.84
CA ASP A 346 19.11 -4.82 5.03
C ASP A 346 19.18 -4.33 6.49
N PRO A 347 19.55 -3.06 6.75
CA PRO A 347 19.59 -2.51 8.10
C PRO A 347 18.27 -2.63 8.88
N LEU A 348 17.13 -2.69 8.17
CA LEU A 348 15.82 -2.83 8.79
C LEU A 348 15.57 -4.21 9.39
N ARG A 349 16.40 -5.23 9.08
CA ARG A 349 16.35 -6.54 9.75
C ARG A 349 16.60 -6.45 11.27
N GLY A 350 17.43 -5.49 11.68
CA GLY A 350 17.73 -5.23 13.10
C GLY A 350 16.81 -4.22 13.78
N MET A 351 15.73 -3.74 13.11
CA MET A 351 14.82 -2.76 13.68
C MET A 351 13.88 -3.42 14.69
N PRO A 352 13.88 -3.03 15.98
CA PRO A 352 13.00 -3.62 16.98
C PRO A 352 11.51 -3.22 16.78
N PRO A 353 10.56 -4.00 17.36
CA PRO A 353 10.79 -5.24 18.11
C PRO A 353 11.10 -6.44 17.20
N ALA A 354 11.84 -7.41 17.73
CA ALA A 354 12.29 -8.58 17.02
C ALA A 354 11.52 -9.86 17.41
N CYS A 355 11.48 -10.81 16.48
CA CYS A 355 11.16 -12.22 16.70
C CYS A 355 12.37 -13.03 16.22
N ASP A 356 12.90 -13.89 17.09
CA ASP A 356 14.10 -14.70 16.79
C ASP A 356 15.23 -13.84 16.16
N GLY A 357 15.52 -12.68 16.78
CA GLY A 357 16.58 -11.77 16.35
C GLY A 357 16.34 -11.00 15.05
N THR A 358 15.18 -11.16 14.40
CA THR A 358 14.82 -10.45 13.17
C THR A 358 13.62 -9.54 13.42
N SER A 359 13.66 -8.30 12.90
CA SER A 359 12.57 -7.33 13.02
C SER A 359 11.23 -7.94 12.59
N ALA A 360 10.25 -7.94 13.50
CA ALA A 360 8.90 -8.42 13.22
C ALA A 360 8.25 -7.61 12.07
N ARG A 361 8.50 -6.30 12.00
CA ARG A 361 8.00 -5.44 10.92
C ARG A 361 8.64 -5.76 9.59
N TRP A 362 9.95 -6.04 9.59
CA TRP A 362 10.65 -6.47 8.38
C TRP A 362 10.09 -7.80 7.87
N LEU A 363 9.87 -8.78 8.77
CA LEU A 363 9.28 -10.08 8.45
C LEU A 363 7.88 -9.94 7.84
N ALA A 364 7.07 -9.00 8.29
CA ALA A 364 5.72 -8.78 7.76
C ALA A 364 5.70 -8.54 6.23
N LEU A 365 6.74 -7.93 5.68
CA LEU A 365 6.84 -7.58 4.25
C LEU A 365 7.86 -8.44 3.47
N ASN A 366 8.69 -9.24 4.15
CA ASN A 366 9.83 -9.89 3.50
C ASN A 366 9.90 -11.40 3.74
N ARG A 367 8.97 -11.98 4.51
CA ARG A 367 8.93 -13.43 4.71
C ARG A 367 8.84 -14.16 3.37
N GLY A 368 9.55 -15.28 3.25
CA GLY A 368 9.53 -16.12 2.06
C GLY A 368 10.37 -15.61 0.89
N LYS A 369 10.98 -14.44 0.99
CA LYS A 369 11.90 -13.92 -0.02
C LYS A 369 13.30 -14.52 0.18
N GLU A 370 14.00 -14.80 -0.92
CA GLU A 370 15.44 -15.01 -0.94
C GLU A 370 16.16 -13.67 -0.90
N ALA A 371 17.43 -13.64 -0.51
CA ALA A 371 18.24 -12.42 -0.54
C ALA A 371 19.61 -12.69 -1.17
N VAL A 372 20.14 -11.65 -1.82
CA VAL A 372 21.52 -11.63 -2.35
C VAL A 372 22.17 -10.30 -1.99
N GLU A 373 23.39 -10.35 -1.47
CA GLU A 373 24.16 -9.13 -1.20
C GLU A 373 24.78 -8.60 -2.48
N ILE A 374 24.51 -7.32 -2.77
CA ILE A 374 25.01 -6.57 -3.92
C ILE A 374 25.38 -5.16 -3.47
N ASP A 375 26.66 -4.81 -3.58
CA ASP A 375 27.08 -3.43 -3.45
C ASP A 375 26.81 -2.66 -4.76
N ILE A 376 25.68 -1.97 -4.84
CA ILE A 376 25.35 -1.16 -6.03
C ILE A 376 26.36 -0.06 -6.36
N LYS A 377 27.28 0.28 -5.44
CA LYS A 377 28.36 1.22 -5.68
C LYS A 377 29.55 0.55 -6.41
N SER A 378 29.70 -0.76 -6.27
CA SER A 378 30.72 -1.57 -6.94
C SER A 378 30.35 -1.85 -8.40
N SER A 379 31.24 -1.53 -9.34
CA SER A 379 31.02 -1.83 -10.77
C SER A 379 30.96 -3.34 -11.06
N ALA A 380 31.68 -4.15 -10.29
CA ALA A 380 31.65 -5.60 -10.40
C ALA A 380 30.27 -6.15 -9.98
N ASP A 381 29.72 -5.66 -8.88
CA ASP A 381 28.42 -6.10 -8.38
C ASP A 381 27.27 -5.58 -9.26
N ARG A 382 27.39 -4.39 -9.83
CA ARG A 382 26.42 -3.92 -10.85
C ARG A 382 26.42 -4.82 -12.09
N ARG A 383 27.58 -5.33 -12.56
CA ARG A 383 27.61 -6.33 -13.65
C ARG A 383 26.89 -7.60 -13.25
N ARG A 384 27.17 -8.12 -12.03
CA ARG A 384 26.47 -9.29 -11.48
C ARG A 384 24.95 -9.07 -11.41
N LEU A 385 24.52 -7.87 -11.01
CA LEU A 385 23.07 -7.54 -10.98
C LEU A 385 22.45 -7.52 -12.38
N ARG A 386 23.17 -7.03 -13.40
CA ARG A 386 22.71 -7.12 -14.81
C ARG A 386 22.61 -8.57 -15.29
N GLU A 387 23.55 -9.45 -14.89
CA GLU A 387 23.49 -10.89 -15.19
C GLU A 387 22.26 -11.54 -14.55
N LEU A 388 21.94 -11.20 -13.30
CA LEU A 388 20.71 -11.64 -12.65
C LEU A 388 19.45 -11.11 -13.36
N ALA A 389 19.45 -9.85 -13.76
CA ALA A 389 18.34 -9.22 -14.49
C ALA A 389 18.13 -9.83 -15.89
N ALA A 390 19.19 -10.34 -16.53
CA ALA A 390 19.06 -11.05 -17.80
C ALA A 390 18.22 -12.33 -17.73
N GLU A 391 18.07 -12.91 -16.55
CA GLU A 391 17.29 -14.14 -16.30
C GLU A 391 15.97 -13.89 -15.55
N ALA A 392 15.75 -12.66 -15.04
CA ALA A 392 14.56 -12.31 -14.29
C ALA A 392 13.37 -11.95 -15.20
N ASP A 393 12.16 -12.12 -14.69
CA ASP A 393 10.93 -11.65 -15.33
C ASP A 393 10.60 -10.21 -14.97
N VAL A 394 10.90 -9.82 -13.73
CA VAL A 394 10.61 -8.49 -13.18
C VAL A 394 11.85 -7.96 -12.46
N PHE A 395 12.18 -6.69 -12.71
CA PHE A 395 13.10 -5.92 -11.87
C PHE A 395 12.31 -4.78 -11.23
N LEU A 396 12.21 -4.76 -9.90
CA LEU A 396 11.45 -3.79 -9.13
C LEU A 396 12.35 -2.98 -8.22
N HIS A 397 12.23 -1.64 -8.26
CA HIS A 397 12.91 -0.75 -7.33
C HIS A 397 12.07 0.49 -6.96
N ASN A 398 12.48 1.16 -5.87
CA ASN A 398 11.96 2.45 -5.45
C ASN A 398 13.09 3.42 -5.05
N TRP A 399 14.19 3.41 -5.81
CA TRP A 399 15.30 4.33 -5.59
C TRP A 399 14.88 5.78 -5.86
N ALA A 400 15.66 6.73 -5.35
CA ALA A 400 15.44 8.14 -5.63
C ALA A 400 15.43 8.42 -7.15
N PRO A 401 14.67 9.41 -7.62
CA PRO A 401 14.63 9.79 -9.03
C PRO A 401 16.05 9.97 -9.62
N GLY A 402 16.27 9.48 -10.84
CA GLY A 402 17.56 9.52 -11.53
C GLY A 402 18.60 8.49 -11.06
N LYS A 403 18.47 7.91 -9.87
CA LYS A 403 19.47 7.01 -9.29
C LYS A 403 19.71 5.74 -10.10
N ALA A 404 18.68 5.19 -10.72
CA ALA A 404 18.81 4.02 -11.57
C ALA A 404 19.69 4.32 -12.81
N GLY A 405 19.54 5.50 -13.43
CA GLY A 405 20.36 5.95 -14.54
C GLY A 405 21.83 6.15 -14.15
N GLU A 406 22.11 6.81 -13.02
CA GLU A 406 23.48 6.96 -12.48
C GLU A 406 24.19 5.61 -12.25
N LEU A 407 23.42 4.57 -11.91
CA LEU A 407 23.93 3.23 -11.68
C LEU A 407 23.96 2.37 -12.96
N GLU A 408 23.50 2.88 -14.09
CA GLU A 408 23.30 2.11 -15.34
C GLU A 408 22.43 0.86 -15.12
N LEU A 409 21.36 1.02 -14.34
CA LEU A 409 20.38 -0.02 -13.97
C LEU A 409 18.93 0.44 -14.26
N ASP A 410 18.77 1.45 -15.10
CA ASP A 410 17.45 1.89 -15.57
C ASP A 410 16.84 0.97 -16.63
N ALA A 411 15.66 1.31 -17.12
CA ALA A 411 14.92 0.50 -18.07
C ALA A 411 15.68 0.30 -19.39
N GLU A 412 16.43 1.30 -19.85
CA GLU A 412 17.20 1.22 -21.10
C GLU A 412 18.37 0.23 -20.94
N HIS A 413 19.15 0.36 -19.88
CA HIS A 413 20.29 -0.52 -19.63
C HIS A 413 19.87 -1.97 -19.39
N LEU A 414 18.79 -2.21 -18.62
CA LEU A 414 18.36 -3.57 -18.32
C LEU A 414 17.58 -4.22 -19.48
N SER A 415 16.85 -3.46 -20.30
CA SER A 415 16.22 -4.00 -21.50
C SER A 415 17.23 -4.40 -22.59
N ALA A 416 18.41 -3.80 -22.60
CA ALA A 416 19.49 -4.21 -23.50
C ALA A 416 19.99 -5.64 -23.22
N VAL A 417 19.96 -6.09 -21.95
CA VAL A 417 20.36 -7.45 -21.55
C VAL A 417 19.17 -8.41 -21.47
N ASN A 418 17.96 -7.90 -21.27
CA ASN A 418 16.73 -8.67 -21.22
C ASN A 418 15.56 -7.92 -21.88
N PRO A 419 15.38 -8.05 -23.19
CA PRO A 419 14.31 -7.35 -23.93
C PRO A 419 12.87 -7.74 -23.52
N ALA A 420 12.70 -8.83 -22.76
CA ALA A 420 11.41 -9.30 -22.25
C ALA A 420 11.15 -8.90 -20.79
N LEU A 421 12.03 -8.10 -20.20
CA LEU A 421 11.93 -7.69 -18.79
C LEU A 421 10.71 -6.80 -18.56
N VAL A 422 9.99 -7.03 -17.47
CA VAL A 422 9.11 -6.03 -16.86
C VAL A 422 9.94 -5.20 -15.88
N TYR A 423 10.28 -4.00 -16.31
CA TYR A 423 11.02 -3.04 -15.47
C TYR A 423 10.03 -2.20 -14.67
N ALA A 424 10.06 -2.32 -13.35
CA ALA A 424 9.12 -1.68 -12.46
C ALA A 424 9.79 -0.64 -11.56
N TYR A 425 9.29 0.59 -11.62
CA TYR A 425 9.63 1.67 -10.71
C TYR A 425 8.41 2.09 -9.90
N THR A 426 8.56 2.20 -8.59
CA THR A 426 7.52 2.73 -7.72
C THR A 426 8.11 3.88 -6.90
N GLY A 427 7.58 5.08 -7.09
CA GLY A 427 8.13 6.32 -6.52
C GLY A 427 7.09 7.17 -5.79
N GLY A 428 7.47 8.40 -5.46
CA GLY A 428 6.57 9.35 -4.81
C GLY A 428 5.61 10.03 -5.79
N TRP A 429 6.13 10.59 -6.88
CA TRP A 429 5.43 11.63 -7.66
C TRP A 429 5.18 11.31 -9.13
N ALA A 430 5.84 10.29 -9.68
CA ALA A 430 5.77 9.92 -11.11
C ALA A 430 6.04 11.10 -12.06
N ASP A 431 6.93 12.01 -11.67
CA ASP A 431 7.30 13.24 -12.40
C ASP A 431 6.12 14.16 -12.76
N ARG A 432 4.95 14.01 -12.08
CA ARG A 432 3.72 14.76 -12.34
C ARG A 432 3.61 16.10 -11.60
N ILE A 433 4.50 16.38 -10.67
CA ILE A 433 4.49 17.60 -9.87
C ILE A 433 5.85 18.29 -10.01
N ALA A 434 5.84 19.53 -10.51
CA ALA A 434 7.02 20.35 -10.52
C ALA A 434 7.45 20.73 -9.09
N ASP A 435 8.75 20.82 -8.83
CA ASP A 435 9.31 21.15 -7.52
C ASP A 435 8.73 20.29 -6.38
N ALA A 436 8.49 19.00 -6.69
CA ALA A 436 7.97 18.06 -5.72
C ALA A 436 8.94 17.89 -4.54
N PRO A 437 8.42 17.87 -3.30
CA PRO A 437 9.25 17.55 -2.13
C PRO A 437 9.65 16.07 -2.15
N MET A 438 10.47 15.65 -1.17
CA MET A 438 10.83 14.25 -0.98
C MET A 438 9.59 13.34 -1.07
N GLY A 439 9.65 12.33 -1.94
CA GLY A 439 8.52 11.45 -2.24
C GLY A 439 8.27 10.39 -1.15
N THR A 440 8.09 10.81 0.09
CA THR A 440 7.74 9.94 1.22
C THR A 440 6.24 10.01 1.51
N ASP A 441 5.71 9.02 2.20
CA ASP A 441 4.28 8.90 2.50
C ASP A 441 3.69 10.20 3.08
N PHE A 442 4.27 10.71 4.18
CA PHE A 442 3.72 11.87 4.87
C PHE A 442 3.83 13.17 4.06
N MET A 443 4.88 13.32 3.26
CA MET A 443 5.02 14.46 2.36
C MET A 443 4.00 14.42 1.22
N VAL A 444 3.70 13.22 0.69
CA VAL A 444 2.65 13.06 -0.31
C VAL A 444 1.27 13.29 0.31
N GLN A 445 0.99 12.75 1.51
CA GLN A 445 -0.26 13.04 2.23
C GLN A 445 -0.46 14.56 2.43
N ALA A 446 0.59 15.27 2.86
CA ALA A 446 0.55 16.72 3.05
C ALA A 446 0.27 17.47 1.74
N ARG A 447 0.97 17.10 0.66
CA ARG A 447 0.91 17.78 -0.64
C ARG A 447 -0.37 17.53 -1.42
N THR A 448 -1.07 16.41 -1.16
CA THR A 448 -2.24 15.97 -1.94
C THR A 448 -3.59 16.20 -1.27
N GLY A 449 -3.64 16.74 -0.04
CA GLY A 449 -4.88 16.94 0.69
C GLY A 449 -5.40 15.68 1.41
N VAL A 450 -4.65 14.58 1.42
CA VAL A 450 -5.01 13.38 2.19
C VAL A 450 -5.17 13.73 3.68
N GLY A 451 -4.29 14.58 4.22
CA GLY A 451 -4.40 15.04 5.61
C GLY A 451 -5.71 15.74 5.94
N GLU A 452 -6.36 16.37 4.95
CA GLU A 452 -7.71 16.94 5.10
C GLU A 452 -8.80 15.87 4.95
N ALA A 453 -8.66 14.97 3.96
CA ALA A 453 -9.66 13.98 3.63
C ALA A 453 -9.87 12.90 4.71
N VAL A 454 -8.81 12.55 5.43
CA VAL A 454 -8.89 11.50 6.48
C VAL A 454 -9.60 11.94 7.75
N HIS A 455 -9.93 13.23 7.88
CA HIS A 455 -10.64 13.80 9.02
C HIS A 455 -12.00 14.37 8.63
N PRO A 456 -13.03 14.23 9.47
CA PRO A 456 -14.33 14.84 9.22
C PRO A 456 -14.29 16.38 9.29
N ALA A 457 -15.32 17.01 8.76
CA ALA A 457 -15.49 18.46 8.80
C ALA A 457 -15.44 18.99 10.24
N GLY A 458 -14.81 20.15 10.44
CA GLY A 458 -14.59 20.75 11.76
C GLY A 458 -13.34 20.29 12.50
N GLU A 459 -12.66 19.24 12.02
CA GLU A 459 -11.36 18.83 12.58
C GLU A 459 -10.19 19.44 11.80
N PRO A 460 -9.03 19.71 12.46
CA PRO A 460 -7.84 20.18 11.77
C PRO A 460 -7.37 19.18 10.71
N PRO A 461 -6.87 19.63 9.55
CA PRO A 461 -6.23 18.75 8.59
C PRO A 461 -4.92 18.21 9.16
N VAL A 462 -4.80 16.88 9.19
CA VAL A 462 -3.65 16.21 9.78
C VAL A 462 -3.34 14.92 9.00
N PRO A 463 -2.13 14.74 8.41
CA PRO A 463 -1.75 13.48 7.79
C PRO A 463 -1.88 12.30 8.77
N SER A 464 -2.35 11.16 8.29
CA SER A 464 -2.32 9.94 9.10
C SER A 464 -0.88 9.48 9.30
N LEU A 465 -0.50 9.10 10.51
CA LEU A 465 0.80 8.47 10.77
C LEU A 465 0.82 6.96 10.46
N MET A 466 -0.32 6.39 10.10
CA MET A 466 -0.35 5.10 9.37
C MET A 466 0.16 5.34 7.96
N THR A 467 1.19 4.75 7.50
CA THR A 467 1.76 4.88 6.16
C THR A 467 0.76 4.44 5.06
N LEU A 468 -0.35 5.20 4.92
CA LEU A 468 -1.50 4.87 4.08
C LEU A 468 -1.11 4.73 2.61
N LEU A 469 -0.30 5.68 2.14
CA LEU A 469 0.08 5.75 0.73
C LEU A 469 1.21 4.78 0.39
N ASP A 470 2.13 4.49 1.31
CA ASP A 470 3.14 3.44 1.11
C ASP A 470 2.47 2.07 0.90
N LEU A 471 1.42 1.78 1.66
CA LEU A 471 0.64 0.56 1.50
C LEU A 471 -0.15 0.54 0.18
N LEU A 472 -0.97 1.57 -0.09
CA LEU A 472 -1.69 1.66 -1.36
C LEU A 472 -0.75 1.73 -2.56
N GLY A 473 0.38 2.43 -2.45
CA GLY A 473 1.41 2.49 -3.49
C GLY A 473 2.04 1.13 -3.76
N GLY A 474 2.24 0.30 -2.72
CA GLY A 474 2.67 -1.09 -2.87
C GLY A 474 1.62 -1.94 -3.61
N LEU A 475 0.33 -1.74 -3.29
CA LEU A 475 -0.76 -2.40 -4.02
C LEU A 475 -0.79 -1.96 -5.49
N HIS A 476 -0.71 -0.66 -5.78
CA HIS A 476 -0.66 -0.15 -7.16
C HIS A 476 0.59 -0.64 -7.91
N GLY A 477 1.73 -0.75 -7.23
CA GLY A 477 2.95 -1.32 -7.80
C GLY A 477 2.77 -2.78 -8.22
N THR A 478 2.12 -3.60 -7.39
CA THR A 478 1.78 -4.98 -7.73
C THR A 478 0.83 -5.04 -8.94
N GLU A 479 -0.22 -4.21 -8.93
CA GLU A 479 -1.19 -4.14 -10.03
C GLU A 479 -0.53 -3.75 -11.35
N ALA A 480 0.33 -2.72 -11.33
CA ALA A 480 1.07 -2.27 -12.51
C ALA A 480 2.00 -3.37 -13.06
N ILE A 481 2.69 -4.11 -12.17
CA ILE A 481 3.54 -5.23 -12.56
C ILE A 481 2.72 -6.36 -13.19
N LEU A 482 1.58 -6.73 -12.60
CA LEU A 482 0.69 -7.75 -13.16
C LEU A 482 0.14 -7.32 -14.54
N ALA A 483 -0.24 -6.06 -14.68
CA ALA A 483 -0.66 -5.48 -15.96
C ALA A 483 0.47 -5.50 -16.99
N GLY A 484 1.70 -5.16 -16.58
CA GLY A 484 2.90 -5.25 -17.41
C GLY A 484 3.23 -6.67 -17.83
N LEU A 485 3.14 -7.64 -16.92
CA LEU A 485 3.31 -9.07 -17.21
C LEU A 485 2.28 -9.55 -18.23
N LEU A 486 0.99 -9.22 -18.05
CA LEU A 486 -0.05 -9.58 -18.98
C LEU A 486 0.19 -8.94 -20.37
N LEU A 487 0.58 -7.66 -20.40
CA LEU A 487 0.89 -6.98 -21.67
C LEU A 487 2.10 -7.63 -22.36
N ARG A 488 3.13 -8.02 -21.62
CA ARG A 488 4.28 -8.78 -22.11
C ARG A 488 3.84 -10.12 -22.75
N GLU A 489 3.04 -10.91 -22.03
CA GLU A 489 2.56 -12.20 -22.56
C GLU A 489 1.73 -12.03 -23.82
N ARG A 490 0.97 -10.94 -23.95
CA ARG A 490 0.14 -10.64 -25.14
C ARG A 490 0.91 -10.07 -26.32
N THR A 491 2.04 -9.40 -26.08
CA THR A 491 2.78 -8.67 -27.12
C THR A 491 4.16 -9.25 -27.41
N GLY A 492 4.70 -10.09 -26.53
CA GLY A 492 6.07 -10.59 -26.59
C GLY A 492 7.13 -9.51 -26.33
N ARG A 493 6.77 -8.35 -25.78
CA ARG A 493 7.69 -7.21 -25.55
C ARG A 493 7.86 -6.96 -24.07
N GLY A 494 9.07 -6.59 -23.64
CA GLY A 494 9.28 -6.04 -22.30
C GLY A 494 8.46 -4.78 -22.06
N VAL A 495 8.18 -4.48 -20.81
CA VAL A 495 7.33 -3.36 -20.41
C VAL A 495 8.00 -2.60 -19.26
N ARG A 496 8.10 -1.29 -19.38
CA ARG A 496 8.35 -0.41 -18.26
C ARG A 496 7.01 -0.08 -17.61
N VAL A 497 6.94 -0.25 -16.29
CA VAL A 497 5.79 0.13 -15.47
C VAL A 497 6.25 1.11 -14.38
N ASP A 498 5.56 2.23 -14.28
CA ASP A 498 5.81 3.23 -13.24
C ASP A 498 4.53 3.42 -12.42
N SER A 499 4.64 3.38 -11.09
CA SER A 499 3.57 3.66 -10.14
C SER A 499 4.06 4.65 -9.07
N SER A 500 3.15 5.29 -8.34
CA SER A 500 3.54 6.32 -7.39
C SER A 500 2.59 6.44 -6.20
N LEU A 501 3.08 7.05 -5.12
CA LEU A 501 2.25 7.45 -3.98
C LEU A 501 1.21 8.50 -4.40
N LEU A 502 1.53 9.37 -5.36
CA LEU A 502 0.58 10.33 -5.92
C LEU A 502 -0.61 9.62 -6.59
N GLY A 503 -0.34 8.60 -7.42
CA GLY A 503 -1.40 7.80 -8.05
C GLY A 503 -2.27 7.07 -7.02
N ALA A 504 -1.64 6.57 -5.94
CA ALA A 504 -2.36 5.97 -4.82
C ALA A 504 -3.24 7.00 -4.08
N ALA A 505 -2.72 8.22 -3.86
CA ALA A 505 -3.50 9.31 -3.28
C ALA A 505 -4.69 9.70 -4.17
N ASP A 506 -4.50 9.81 -5.48
CA ASP A 506 -5.57 10.17 -6.41
C ASP A 506 -6.68 9.11 -6.43
N THR A 507 -6.32 7.81 -6.38
CA THR A 507 -7.31 6.73 -6.27
C THR A 507 -8.11 6.81 -4.96
N LEU A 508 -7.42 7.04 -3.83
CA LEU A 508 -8.05 7.19 -2.52
C LEU A 508 -8.96 8.41 -2.45
N LEU A 509 -8.52 9.53 -3.01
CA LEU A 509 -9.21 10.82 -2.97
C LEU A 509 -10.30 10.97 -4.04
N ALA A 510 -10.40 10.07 -5.01
CA ALA A 510 -11.29 10.21 -6.15
C ALA A 510 -12.74 10.61 -5.78
N PRO A 511 -13.39 10.06 -4.73
CA PRO A 511 -14.73 10.50 -4.31
C PRO A 511 -14.74 11.93 -3.78
N ALA A 512 -13.75 12.32 -2.97
CA ALA A 512 -13.67 13.66 -2.39
C ALA A 512 -13.40 14.72 -3.49
N LEU A 513 -12.47 14.42 -4.41
CA LEU A 513 -12.18 15.30 -5.54
C LEU A 513 -13.38 15.45 -6.49
N HIS A 514 -14.16 14.38 -6.67
CA HIS A 514 -15.40 14.44 -7.43
C HIS A 514 -16.42 15.40 -6.78
N ARG A 515 -16.59 15.32 -5.45
CA ARG A 515 -17.45 16.25 -4.69
C ARG A 515 -16.98 17.70 -4.81
N VAL A 516 -15.67 17.96 -4.69
CA VAL A 516 -15.10 19.32 -4.90
C VAL A 516 -15.49 19.86 -6.27
N ARG A 517 -15.35 19.08 -7.35
CA ARG A 517 -15.71 19.50 -8.71
C ARG A 517 -17.20 19.79 -8.88
N GLN A 518 -18.05 19.18 -8.06
CA GLN A 518 -19.49 19.45 -8.01
C GLN A 518 -19.86 20.64 -7.11
N GLY A 519 -18.89 21.29 -6.46
CA GLY A 519 -19.13 22.37 -5.49
C GLY A 519 -19.73 21.88 -4.16
N LEU A 520 -19.61 20.59 -3.86
CA LEU A 520 -20.07 19.99 -2.62
C LEU A 520 -18.92 19.94 -1.60
N ASP A 521 -19.26 19.89 -0.30
CA ASP A 521 -18.28 19.68 0.74
C ASP A 521 -17.57 18.31 0.54
N PRO A 522 -16.25 18.27 0.37
CA PRO A 522 -15.51 17.04 0.13
C PRO A 522 -15.34 16.16 1.39
N ARG A 523 -15.52 16.75 2.57
CA ARG A 523 -15.30 16.07 3.84
C ARG A 523 -16.60 15.47 4.38
N PRO A 524 -16.53 14.31 5.07
CA PRO A 524 -17.69 13.78 5.78
C PRO A 524 -18.10 14.70 6.94
N ALA A 525 -19.35 14.54 7.41
CA ALA A 525 -19.89 15.34 8.50
C ALA A 525 -19.07 15.17 9.80
N ALA A 526 -19.15 16.18 10.68
CA ALA A 526 -18.49 16.11 11.99
C ALA A 526 -18.91 14.85 12.77
N GLY A 527 -17.95 14.21 13.40
CA GLY A 527 -18.16 12.95 14.14
C GLY A 527 -18.22 11.68 13.28
N PHE A 528 -18.05 11.79 11.98
CA PHE A 528 -18.03 10.62 11.08
C PHE A 528 -16.95 9.61 11.50
N ARG A 529 -17.36 8.34 11.62
CA ARG A 529 -16.50 7.23 12.05
C ARG A 529 -15.78 7.46 13.39
N HIS A 530 -16.42 8.19 14.30
CA HIS A 530 -15.95 8.30 15.68
C HIS A 530 -16.52 7.14 16.50
N PRO A 531 -15.67 6.28 17.07
CA PRO A 531 -16.13 5.21 17.95
C PRO A 531 -16.78 5.76 19.23
N LEU A 532 -17.79 5.06 19.70
CA LEU A 532 -18.46 5.35 20.97
C LEU A 532 -17.74 4.61 22.11
N ARG A 533 -17.40 5.33 23.16
CA ARG A 533 -16.73 4.74 24.34
C ARG A 533 -17.75 3.98 25.19
N THR A 534 -17.36 2.78 25.62
CA THR A 534 -18.06 1.95 26.60
C THR A 534 -17.30 1.93 27.92
N SER A 535 -17.76 1.24 28.94
CA SER A 535 -17.06 1.14 30.25
C SER A 535 -15.74 0.36 30.17
N ASP A 536 -15.62 -0.59 29.24
CA ASP A 536 -14.49 -1.51 29.09
C ASP A 536 -13.82 -1.48 27.69
N GLY A 537 -14.30 -0.58 26.77
CA GLY A 537 -13.75 -0.52 25.43
C GLY A 537 -14.39 0.53 24.55
N TRP A 538 -14.59 0.18 23.27
CA TRP A 538 -15.15 1.04 22.24
C TRP A 538 -15.99 0.23 21.27
N ILE A 539 -17.06 0.82 20.74
CA ILE A 539 -17.83 0.29 19.63
C ILE A 539 -17.85 1.28 18.47
N ALA A 540 -17.85 0.75 17.25
CA ALA A 540 -18.00 1.55 16.02
C ALA A 540 -19.34 1.19 15.37
N PRO A 541 -20.30 2.11 15.32
CA PRO A 541 -21.50 1.94 14.50
C PRO A 541 -21.10 1.85 13.01
N SER A 542 -21.90 1.11 12.23
CA SER A 542 -21.81 1.16 10.77
C SER A 542 -22.07 2.57 10.27
N ASP A 543 -21.56 2.92 9.07
CA ASP A 543 -21.79 4.26 8.47
C ASP A 543 -23.29 4.58 8.36
N ALA A 544 -24.13 3.56 8.09
CA ALA A 544 -25.58 3.70 8.03
C ALA A 544 -26.22 3.92 9.40
N SER A 545 -25.68 3.34 10.46
CA SER A 545 -26.22 3.40 11.82
C SER A 545 -25.67 4.57 12.64
N ALA A 546 -24.57 5.23 12.18
CA ALA A 546 -23.77 6.16 12.96
C ALA A 546 -24.62 7.33 13.53
N ALA A 547 -25.47 7.95 12.71
CA ALA A 547 -26.30 9.07 13.14
C ALA A 547 -27.32 8.68 14.24
N ALA A 548 -27.97 7.54 14.08
CA ALA A 548 -28.95 7.04 15.06
C ALA A 548 -28.27 6.53 16.34
N ALA A 549 -27.11 5.93 16.24
CA ALA A 549 -26.36 5.40 17.37
C ALA A 549 -25.92 6.50 18.37
N THR A 550 -25.72 7.73 17.92
CA THR A 550 -25.37 8.87 18.81
C THR A 550 -26.46 9.23 19.82
N ALA A 551 -27.71 8.79 19.61
CA ALA A 551 -28.81 9.01 20.54
C ALA A 551 -28.74 8.10 21.79
N TYR A 552 -27.86 7.09 21.77
CA TYR A 552 -27.72 6.14 22.89
C TYR A 552 -26.49 6.44 23.73
N ASP A 553 -26.67 6.61 25.04
CA ASP A 553 -25.52 6.73 25.95
C ASP A 553 -25.02 5.33 26.37
N VAL A 554 -23.94 4.90 25.77
CA VAL A 554 -23.33 3.57 25.99
C VAL A 554 -22.15 3.61 26.97
N ARG A 555 -21.78 4.79 27.51
CA ARG A 555 -20.56 4.96 28.32
C ARG A 555 -20.54 4.16 29.62
N GLY A 556 -21.73 3.92 30.21
CA GLY A 556 -21.90 3.13 31.41
C GLY A 556 -22.04 1.64 31.19
N MET A 557 -22.11 1.20 29.93
CA MET A 557 -22.35 -0.19 29.55
C MET A 557 -21.04 -0.90 29.19
N CYS A 558 -20.96 -2.21 29.41
CA CYS A 558 -19.89 -2.99 28.80
C CYS A 558 -20.10 -3.07 27.27
N THR A 559 -19.05 -3.41 26.55
CA THR A 559 -19.05 -3.44 25.07
C THR A 559 -20.13 -4.40 24.52
N GLU A 560 -20.31 -5.56 25.15
CA GLU A 560 -21.31 -6.56 24.77
C GLU A 560 -22.73 -6.03 24.93
N ASP A 561 -23.07 -5.49 26.11
CA ASP A 561 -24.39 -4.90 26.39
C ASP A 561 -24.71 -3.75 25.44
N ALA A 562 -23.72 -2.90 25.15
CA ALA A 562 -23.87 -1.77 24.22
C ALA A 562 -24.18 -2.25 22.78
N LEU A 563 -23.50 -3.29 22.32
CA LEU A 563 -23.78 -3.91 21.01
C LEU A 563 -25.17 -4.54 20.95
N ASP A 564 -25.58 -5.22 22.03
CA ASP A 564 -26.91 -5.84 22.12
C ASP A 564 -28.03 -4.79 22.17
N GLN A 565 -27.82 -3.69 22.89
CA GLN A 565 -28.74 -2.56 22.91
C GLN A 565 -28.93 -1.99 21.49
N LEU A 566 -27.84 -1.66 20.79
CA LEU A 566 -27.94 -1.12 19.43
C LEU A 566 -28.63 -2.11 18.49
N ARG A 567 -28.29 -3.39 18.57
CA ARG A 567 -28.89 -4.46 17.76
C ARG A 567 -30.39 -4.57 18.01
N SER A 568 -30.84 -4.46 19.26
CA SER A 568 -32.27 -4.52 19.61
C SER A 568 -33.09 -3.37 19.00
N HIS A 569 -32.43 -2.29 18.60
CA HIS A 569 -33.02 -1.16 17.89
C HIS A 569 -32.75 -1.19 16.36
N GLY A 570 -32.27 -2.33 15.84
CA GLY A 570 -32.00 -2.50 14.41
C GLY A 570 -30.76 -1.75 13.91
N LEU A 571 -29.86 -1.35 14.81
CA LEU A 571 -28.61 -0.66 14.48
C LEU A 571 -27.44 -1.64 14.45
N THR A 572 -26.60 -1.53 13.42
CA THR A 572 -25.37 -2.33 13.29
C THR A 572 -24.20 -1.57 13.91
N ALA A 573 -23.43 -2.28 14.72
CA ALA A 573 -22.16 -1.81 15.28
C ALA A 573 -21.21 -3.00 15.52
N THR A 574 -19.93 -2.75 15.66
CA THR A 574 -18.93 -3.75 16.02
C THR A 574 -17.97 -3.24 17.10
N ALA A 575 -17.40 -4.15 17.89
CA ALA A 575 -16.37 -3.81 18.86
C ALA A 575 -15.10 -3.33 18.15
N VAL A 576 -14.47 -2.27 18.67
CA VAL A 576 -13.20 -1.77 18.15
C VAL A 576 -12.05 -2.59 18.74
N THR A 577 -11.26 -3.22 17.90
CA THR A 577 -10.04 -3.90 18.33
C THR A 577 -8.94 -2.88 18.65
N THR A 578 -8.62 -2.72 19.90
CA THR A 578 -7.56 -1.80 20.37
C THR A 578 -6.23 -2.52 20.64
N ASP A 579 -6.28 -3.79 21.03
CA ASP A 579 -5.12 -4.66 21.18
C ASP A 579 -4.92 -5.52 19.92
N LEU A 580 -3.92 -5.17 19.11
CA LEU A 580 -3.63 -5.90 17.87
C LEU A 580 -3.17 -7.35 18.13
N SER A 581 -2.61 -7.65 19.29
CA SER A 581 -2.18 -9.02 19.62
C SER A 581 -3.38 -9.98 19.77
N ALA A 582 -4.55 -9.45 20.09
CA ALA A 582 -5.79 -10.21 20.22
C ALA A 582 -6.40 -10.61 18.86
N LEU A 583 -6.04 -9.95 17.74
CA LEU A 583 -6.61 -10.21 16.42
C LEU A 583 -6.47 -11.67 15.96
N ARG A 584 -5.43 -12.38 16.41
CA ARG A 584 -5.23 -13.80 16.04
C ARG A 584 -6.36 -14.73 16.52
N HIS A 585 -7.13 -14.29 17.50
CA HIS A 585 -8.23 -15.07 18.10
C HIS A 585 -9.60 -14.44 17.84
N ASP A 586 -9.66 -13.38 17.02
CA ASP A 586 -10.92 -12.69 16.74
C ASP A 586 -11.79 -13.51 15.78
N PRO A 587 -12.97 -14.01 16.24
CA PRO A 587 -13.83 -14.84 15.42
C PRO A 587 -14.51 -14.09 14.26
N ARG A 588 -14.46 -12.77 14.25
CA ARG A 588 -15.06 -11.94 13.20
C ARG A 588 -14.27 -11.96 11.90
N LEU A 589 -12.98 -12.31 11.96
CA LEU A 589 -12.07 -12.20 10.83
C LEU A 589 -12.05 -13.48 9.98
N SER A 590 -12.02 -13.32 8.67
CA SER A 590 -11.86 -14.43 7.73
C SER A 590 -10.40 -14.83 7.59
N GLY A 591 -10.11 -16.09 7.82
CA GLY A 591 -8.75 -16.62 7.79
C GLY A 591 -8.00 -16.41 9.11
N SER A 592 -7.02 -17.26 9.35
CA SER A 592 -6.25 -17.28 10.59
C SER A 592 -4.94 -16.51 10.44
N ILE A 593 -4.62 -15.71 11.45
CA ILE A 593 -3.28 -15.17 11.62
C ILE A 593 -2.41 -16.30 12.14
N SER A 594 -1.42 -16.70 11.35
CA SER A 594 -0.45 -17.74 11.68
C SER A 594 0.81 -17.14 12.30
N ARG A 595 1.80 -17.99 12.63
CA ARG A 595 3.17 -17.56 12.93
C ARG A 595 4.11 -18.12 11.88
N ASP A 596 5.07 -17.30 11.45
CA ASP A 596 6.11 -17.74 10.52
C ASP A 596 7.22 -18.53 11.23
N ALA A 597 8.27 -18.89 10.49
CA ALA A 597 9.40 -19.67 11.03
C ALA A 597 10.18 -18.96 12.15
N HIS A 598 10.10 -17.64 12.23
CA HIS A 598 10.68 -16.81 13.29
C HIS A 598 9.71 -16.53 14.45
N GLY A 599 8.52 -17.13 14.43
CA GLY A 599 7.49 -16.88 15.43
C GLY A 599 6.74 -15.56 15.25
N ALA A 600 7.02 -14.77 14.23
CA ALA A 600 6.33 -13.51 13.97
C ALA A 600 4.92 -13.73 13.43
N PRO A 601 3.91 -12.92 13.85
CA PRO A 601 2.58 -12.99 13.29
C PRO A 601 2.56 -12.80 11.78
N ALA A 602 1.81 -13.64 11.09
CA ALA A 602 1.64 -13.66 9.64
C ALA A 602 0.16 -13.57 9.28
N VAL A 603 -0.23 -12.47 8.64
CA VAL A 603 -1.61 -12.28 8.16
C VAL A 603 -1.94 -13.25 7.03
N PRO A 604 -3.23 -13.62 6.85
CA PRO A 604 -3.65 -14.47 5.74
C PRO A 604 -3.41 -13.81 4.38
N ASP A 605 -3.29 -14.63 3.33
CA ASP A 605 -3.22 -14.13 1.96
C ASP A 605 -4.47 -13.29 1.66
N PRO A 606 -4.34 -12.11 1.00
CA PRO A 606 -5.49 -11.24 0.72
C PRO A 606 -6.44 -11.83 -0.33
N TRP A 607 -6.00 -12.85 -1.06
CA TRP A 607 -6.79 -13.58 -2.04
C TRP A 607 -7.02 -15.02 -1.62
N SER A 608 -8.13 -15.59 -2.10
CA SER A 608 -8.31 -17.04 -2.22
C SER A 608 -8.60 -17.36 -3.68
N PHE A 609 -7.92 -18.37 -4.22
CA PHE A 609 -8.10 -18.85 -5.58
C PHE A 609 -8.79 -20.22 -5.56
N ALA A 610 -9.82 -20.41 -6.42
CA ALA A 610 -10.57 -21.66 -6.58
C ALA A 610 -10.72 -22.02 -8.08
#